data_02b6a02778ff7ee0e33fbd5dfa503855
#
_entry.id   02b6a02778ff7ee0e33fbd5dfa503855
#
_cell.length_a   1.000
_cell.length_b   1.000
_cell.length_c   1.000
_cell.angle_alpha   90.00
_cell.angle_beta   90.00
_cell.angle_gamma   90.00
#
_symmetry.space_group_name_H-M   'P 1'
#
loop_
_entity.id
_entity.type
_entity.pdbx_description
1 polymer ?
#
loop_
_entity_poly.entity_id
_entity_poly.type
_entity_poly.pdbx_seq_one_letter_code
_entity_poly.pdbx_strand_id
1 'polypeptide(L)'
;MKRTTIKLLFGLALLAGWLGGAAAQDVEASDMVRGGLQVIQLVDQGKTGELWDGAAPAAKKRVARADFMAQISKLRGPLGMPLQRTWVAINRQVVADSDADLAGQYVSVEYETRFTNTAANRASMRELVSFHMDRDGIWRFSGYVLR
;
A
#
# COMPACT_ATOMS: atom_id res chain seq x y z
N MET A 1 5.54 31.26 -58.29
CA MET A 1 6.80 30.79 -57.77
C MET A 1 6.76 30.66 -56.26
N LYS A 2 6.80 29.46 -55.80
CA LYS A 2 7.35 29.09 -54.48
C LYS A 2 6.84 29.85 -53.27
N ARG A 3 5.80 29.37 -52.70
CA ARG A 3 5.51 29.66 -51.32
C ARG A 3 5.19 28.38 -50.62
N THR A 4 6.22 27.90 -50.08
CA THR A 4 6.32 26.76 -49.20
C THR A 4 5.50 27.04 -47.97
N THR A 5 4.56 26.27 -47.76
CA THR A 5 3.65 26.21 -46.65
C THR A 5 4.36 25.65 -45.47
N ILE A 6 4.61 26.45 -44.47
CA ILE A 6 4.94 26.00 -43.11
C ILE A 6 3.83 26.46 -42.21
N LYS A 7 2.81 25.66 -42.14
CA LYS A 7 1.75 25.77 -41.11
C LYS A 7 1.21 24.40 -40.81
N LEU A 8 2.00 23.59 -40.11
CA LEU A 8 1.50 22.31 -39.56
C LEU A 8 2.47 21.77 -38.53
N LEU A 9 2.77 22.56 -37.51
CA LEU A 9 3.61 22.10 -36.39
C LEU A 9 3.22 22.71 -35.04
N PHE A 10 2.01 23.25 -34.92
CA PHE A 10 1.56 23.78 -33.63
C PHE A 10 0.38 23.05 -32.99
N GLY A 11 -0.04 21.93 -33.57
CA GLY A 11 -1.18 21.18 -33.08
C GLY A 11 -0.88 19.94 -32.24
N LEU A 12 0.37 19.52 -32.15
CA LEU A 12 0.70 18.24 -31.51
C LEU A 12 1.31 18.33 -30.10
N ALA A 13 1.68 19.53 -29.67
CA ALA A 13 2.35 19.70 -28.36
C ALA A 13 1.38 19.85 -27.18
N LEU A 14 0.08 20.04 -27.43
CA LEU A 14 -0.91 20.24 -26.37
C LEU A 14 -1.62 18.94 -25.93
N LEU A 15 -1.44 17.85 -26.64
CA LEU A 15 -2.05 16.56 -26.28
C LEU A 15 -1.15 15.67 -25.42
N ALA A 16 0.14 15.95 -25.37
CA ALA A 16 1.07 15.16 -24.56
C ALA A 16 1.04 15.52 -23.06
N GLY A 17 0.51 16.67 -22.70
CA GLY A 17 0.43 17.14 -21.31
C GLY A 17 -0.73 16.53 -20.50
N TRP A 18 -1.71 15.95 -21.16
CA TRP A 18 -2.91 15.39 -20.47
C TRP A 18 -2.81 13.89 -20.17
N LEU A 19 -1.92 13.18 -20.82
CA LEU A 19 -1.74 11.75 -20.59
C LEU A 19 -0.86 11.45 -19.36
N GLY A 20 -0.08 12.40 -18.91
CA GLY A 20 0.78 12.22 -17.73
C GLY A 20 0.04 12.34 -16.39
N GLY A 21 -1.07 13.06 -16.32
CA GLY A 21 -1.83 13.26 -15.08
C GLY A 21 -2.80 12.13 -14.74
N ALA A 22 -3.31 11.40 -15.72
CA ALA A 22 -4.24 10.30 -15.50
C ALA A 22 -3.51 8.99 -15.12
N ALA A 23 -2.29 8.77 -15.61
CA ALA A 23 -1.50 7.57 -15.32
C ALA A 23 -0.95 7.53 -13.88
N ALA A 24 -0.78 8.70 -13.22
CA ALA A 24 -0.29 8.78 -11.84
C ALA A 24 -1.35 8.44 -10.79
N GLN A 25 -2.65 8.38 -11.17
CA GLN A 25 -3.75 8.09 -10.24
C GLN A 25 -4.26 6.65 -10.31
N ASP A 26 -3.93 5.92 -11.36
CA ASP A 26 -4.33 4.52 -11.54
C ASP A 26 -3.18 3.59 -11.15
N VAL A 27 -3.03 3.39 -9.85
CA VAL A 27 -2.24 2.25 -9.39
C VAL A 27 -3.05 1.00 -9.67
N GLU A 28 -2.49 0.12 -10.47
CA GLU A 28 -3.14 -1.14 -10.79
C GLU A 28 -3.31 -2.01 -9.55
N ALA A 29 -4.45 -2.69 -9.46
CA ALA A 29 -4.76 -3.59 -8.35
C ALA A 29 -3.66 -4.64 -8.15
N SER A 30 -3.08 -5.15 -9.22
CA SER A 30 -1.98 -6.11 -9.19
C SER A 30 -0.72 -5.58 -8.49
N ASP A 31 -0.40 -4.31 -8.65
CA ASP A 31 0.74 -3.68 -8.00
C ASP A 31 0.50 -3.53 -6.49
N MET A 32 -0.73 -3.22 -6.09
CA MET A 32 -1.11 -3.16 -4.68
C MET A 32 -1.07 -4.54 -4.02
N VAL A 33 -1.55 -5.58 -4.68
CA VAL A 33 -1.47 -6.96 -4.18
C VAL A 33 -0.02 -7.37 -4.01
N ARG A 34 0.83 -7.08 -4.99
CA ARG A 34 2.27 -7.37 -4.91
C ARG A 34 2.95 -6.59 -3.78
N GLY A 35 2.65 -5.30 -3.66
CA GLY A 35 3.15 -4.45 -2.58
C GLY A 35 2.74 -4.96 -1.20
N GLY A 36 1.49 -5.39 -1.04
CA GLY A 36 0.99 -6.00 0.18
C GLY A 36 1.73 -7.29 0.55
N LEU A 37 2.02 -8.16 -0.44
CA LEU A 37 2.81 -9.37 -0.21
C LEU A 37 4.24 -9.04 0.23
N GLN A 38 4.87 -8.03 -0.36
CA GLN A 38 6.22 -7.59 0.06
C GLN A 38 6.22 -7.10 1.51
N VAL A 39 5.21 -6.34 1.92
CA VAL A 39 5.02 -5.91 3.32
C VAL A 39 4.91 -7.12 4.25
N ILE A 40 4.04 -8.07 3.92
CA ILE A 40 3.82 -9.25 4.75
C ILE A 40 5.07 -10.13 4.82
N GLN A 41 5.88 -10.19 3.76
CA GLN A 41 7.16 -10.89 3.79
C GLN A 41 8.12 -10.28 4.82
N LEU A 42 8.17 -8.97 4.95
CA LEU A 42 8.96 -8.31 6.00
C LEU A 42 8.44 -8.67 7.40
N VAL A 43 7.12 -8.75 7.57
CA VAL A 43 6.50 -9.21 8.81
C VAL A 43 6.87 -10.67 9.10
N ASP A 44 6.76 -11.56 8.11
CA ASP A 44 7.10 -12.99 8.23
C ASP A 44 8.57 -13.21 8.60
N GLN A 45 9.46 -12.34 8.12
CA GLN A 45 10.90 -12.38 8.39
C GLN A 45 11.31 -11.69 9.70
N GLY A 46 10.36 -11.11 10.44
CA GLY A 46 10.66 -10.34 11.65
C GLY A 46 11.31 -8.98 11.40
N LYS A 47 11.27 -8.48 10.16
CA LYS A 47 11.86 -7.20 9.73
C LYS A 47 10.90 -6.03 9.88
N THR A 48 10.12 -6.02 10.93
CA THR A 48 9.09 -4.99 11.17
C THR A 48 9.66 -3.60 11.42
N GLY A 49 10.88 -3.50 11.93
CA GLY A 49 11.59 -2.23 12.07
C GLY A 49 11.89 -1.59 10.71
N GLU A 50 12.35 -2.37 9.74
CA GLU A 50 12.59 -1.89 8.37
C GLU A 50 11.27 -1.42 7.71
N LEU A 51 10.19 -2.16 7.96
CA LEU A 51 8.86 -1.80 7.48
C LEU A 51 8.42 -0.43 8.03
N TRP A 52 8.59 -0.19 9.34
CA TRP A 52 8.27 1.08 9.95
C TRP A 52 9.16 2.22 9.44
N ASP A 53 10.45 1.96 9.23
CA ASP A 53 11.40 2.96 8.73
C ASP A 53 10.98 3.51 7.36
N GLY A 54 10.45 2.65 6.47
CA GLY A 54 9.92 3.03 5.15
C GLY A 54 8.45 3.43 5.13
N ALA A 55 7.78 3.48 6.28
CA ALA A 55 6.34 3.75 6.34
C ALA A 55 6.00 5.21 6.05
N ALA A 56 4.73 5.43 5.69
CA ALA A 56 4.16 6.77 5.51
C ALA A 56 4.21 7.58 6.81
N PRO A 57 4.33 8.92 6.72
CA PRO A 57 4.19 9.81 7.89
C PRO A 57 2.92 9.55 8.69
N ALA A 58 1.82 9.19 8.02
CA ALA A 58 0.56 8.81 8.66
C ALA A 58 0.73 7.67 9.70
N ALA A 59 1.51 6.65 9.37
CA ALA A 59 1.79 5.55 10.30
C ALA A 59 2.70 6.00 11.44
N LYS A 60 3.76 6.75 11.13
CA LYS A 60 4.76 7.20 12.10
C LYS A 60 4.18 8.16 13.14
N LYS A 61 3.15 8.92 12.78
CA LYS A 61 2.41 9.78 13.71
C LYS A 61 1.51 9.01 14.67
N ARG A 62 1.04 7.83 14.26
CA ARG A 62 0.08 7.02 15.04
C ARG A 62 0.73 6.08 16.03
N VAL A 63 1.93 5.59 15.72
CA VAL A 63 2.62 4.59 16.54
C VAL A 63 4.13 4.80 16.49
N ALA A 64 4.78 4.71 17.64
CA ALA A 64 6.23 4.74 17.72
C ALA A 64 6.83 3.42 17.17
N ARG A 65 8.06 3.48 16.69
CA ARG A 65 8.76 2.32 16.09
C ARG A 65 8.77 1.09 16.99
N ALA A 66 9.16 1.28 18.25
CA ALA A 66 9.23 0.18 19.21
C ALA A 66 7.87 -0.45 19.51
N ASP A 67 6.82 0.39 19.63
CA ASP A 67 5.47 -0.07 19.90
C ASP A 67 4.90 -0.83 18.69
N PHE A 68 5.16 -0.35 17.48
CA PHE A 68 4.79 -1.04 16.24
C PHE A 68 5.41 -2.43 16.17
N MET A 69 6.71 -2.53 16.41
CA MET A 69 7.42 -3.82 16.42
C MET A 69 6.87 -4.77 17.48
N ALA A 70 6.61 -4.27 18.68
CA ALA A 70 6.08 -5.07 19.78
C ALA A 70 4.66 -5.56 19.52
N GLN A 71 3.80 -4.71 18.96
CA GLN A 71 2.41 -5.08 18.60
C GLN A 71 2.39 -6.20 17.56
N ILE A 72 3.18 -6.08 16.49
CA ILE A 72 3.23 -7.13 15.46
C ILE A 72 3.80 -8.43 16.03
N SER A 73 4.86 -8.36 16.79
CA SER A 73 5.44 -9.54 17.44
C SER A 73 4.44 -10.26 18.34
N LYS A 74 3.66 -9.51 19.11
CA LYS A 74 2.60 -10.05 19.96
C LYS A 74 1.49 -10.73 19.18
N LEU A 75 1.09 -10.16 18.03
CA LEU A 75 0.03 -10.69 17.18
C LEU A 75 0.49 -11.94 16.41
N ARG A 76 1.69 -11.88 15.82
CA ARG A 76 2.19 -12.91 14.91
C ARG A 76 2.91 -14.05 15.62
N GLY A 77 3.58 -13.78 16.73
CA GLY A 77 4.39 -14.79 17.44
C GLY A 77 3.65 -16.08 17.77
N PRO A 78 2.41 -16.03 18.31
CA PRO A 78 1.67 -17.24 18.67
C PRO A 78 1.20 -18.07 17.48
N LEU A 79 1.12 -17.48 16.27
CA LEU A 79 0.52 -18.12 15.09
C LEU A 79 1.48 -19.06 14.34
N GLY A 80 2.78 -18.92 14.55
CA GLY A 80 3.79 -19.70 13.85
C GLY A 80 3.99 -19.26 12.41
N MET A 81 4.27 -20.22 11.52
CA MET A 81 4.61 -19.98 10.12
C MET A 81 3.36 -19.87 9.24
N PRO A 82 3.33 -19.00 8.23
CA PRO A 82 2.28 -19.00 7.23
C PRO A 82 2.40 -20.27 6.36
N LEU A 83 1.28 -20.98 6.20
CA LEU A 83 1.18 -22.17 5.36
C LEU A 83 0.61 -21.86 3.97
N GLN A 84 -0.37 -20.97 3.93
CA GLN A 84 -1.06 -20.57 2.70
C GLN A 84 -1.60 -19.16 2.87
N ARG A 85 -1.47 -18.36 1.83
CA ARG A 85 -1.98 -16.99 1.77
C ARG A 85 -2.68 -16.77 0.45
N THR A 86 -3.91 -16.27 0.51
CA THR A 86 -4.74 -16.00 -0.67
C THR A 86 -5.23 -14.56 -0.61
N TRP A 87 -5.07 -13.82 -1.69
CA TRP A 87 -5.66 -12.50 -1.84
C TRP A 87 -7.19 -12.58 -1.84
N VAL A 88 -7.85 -11.64 -1.15
CA VAL A 88 -9.30 -11.62 -0.98
C VAL A 88 -9.92 -10.36 -1.56
N ALA A 89 -9.40 -9.19 -1.22
CA ALA A 89 -10.02 -7.92 -1.56
C ALA A 89 -9.01 -6.76 -1.59
N ILE A 90 -9.37 -5.73 -2.36
CA ILE A 90 -8.77 -4.41 -2.30
C ILE A 90 -9.87 -3.41 -2.00
N ASN A 91 -9.60 -2.51 -1.05
CA ASN A 91 -10.48 -1.42 -0.70
C ASN A 91 -9.76 -0.08 -0.88
N ARG A 92 -10.46 0.88 -1.47
CA ARG A 92 -9.96 2.25 -1.62
C ARG A 92 -10.79 3.18 -0.75
N GLN A 93 -10.13 4.13 -0.12
CA GLN A 93 -10.76 5.09 0.78
C GLN A 93 -10.10 6.46 0.62
N VAL A 94 -10.91 7.51 0.67
CA VAL A 94 -10.43 8.89 0.81
C VAL A 94 -10.76 9.35 2.22
N VAL A 95 -9.76 9.82 2.94
CA VAL A 95 -9.89 10.31 4.30
C VAL A 95 -9.74 11.83 4.31
N ALA A 96 -10.72 12.52 4.90
CA ALA A 96 -10.63 13.93 5.21
C ALA A 96 -10.04 14.09 6.61
N ASP A 97 -8.97 14.89 6.73
CA ASP A 97 -8.34 15.20 8.00
C ASP A 97 -7.73 16.61 7.92
N SER A 98 -7.69 17.31 9.04
CA SER A 98 -7.01 18.59 9.14
C SER A 98 -5.49 18.47 9.07
N ASP A 99 -4.94 17.33 9.50
CA ASP A 99 -3.53 16.99 9.31
C ASP A 99 -3.32 16.45 7.89
N ALA A 100 -2.55 17.17 7.09
CA ALA A 100 -2.29 16.81 5.71
C ALA A 100 -1.51 15.49 5.54
N ASP A 101 -0.81 15.03 6.57
CA ASP A 101 -0.15 13.72 6.54
C ASP A 101 -1.10 12.56 6.79
N LEU A 102 -2.26 12.84 7.39
CA LEU A 102 -3.30 11.84 7.65
C LEU A 102 -4.40 11.85 6.59
N ALA A 103 -4.63 12.99 5.96
CA ALA A 103 -5.61 13.13 4.88
C ALA A 103 -5.13 12.46 3.59
N GLY A 104 -6.07 12.12 2.73
CA GLY A 104 -5.79 11.68 1.37
C GLY A 104 -6.27 10.28 1.07
N GLN A 105 -5.63 9.65 0.10
CA GLN A 105 -6.03 8.36 -0.43
C GLN A 105 -5.35 7.22 0.32
N TYR A 106 -6.14 6.22 0.67
CA TYR A 106 -5.70 4.96 1.25
C TYR A 106 -6.15 3.79 0.40
N VAL A 107 -5.29 2.79 0.29
CA VAL A 107 -5.62 1.49 -0.30
C VAL A 107 -5.29 0.43 0.74
N SER A 108 -6.23 -0.50 0.95
CA SER A 108 -6.01 -1.67 1.80
C SER A 108 -6.13 -2.93 0.97
N VAL A 109 -5.20 -3.84 1.15
CA VAL A 109 -5.22 -5.17 0.54
C VAL A 109 -5.43 -6.20 1.63
N GLU A 110 -6.41 -7.06 1.44
CA GLU A 110 -6.78 -8.10 2.40
C GLU A 110 -6.40 -9.48 1.89
N TYR A 111 -5.78 -10.27 2.76
CA TYR A 111 -5.39 -11.66 2.50
C TYR A 111 -6.02 -12.57 3.55
N GLU A 112 -6.41 -13.75 3.13
CA GLU A 112 -6.73 -14.86 4.01
C GLU A 112 -5.49 -15.74 4.16
N THR A 113 -5.04 -15.93 5.40
CA THR A 113 -3.81 -16.65 5.69
C THR A 113 -4.05 -17.74 6.72
N ARG A 114 -3.58 -18.94 6.40
CA ARG A 114 -3.54 -20.06 7.34
C ARG A 114 -2.13 -20.18 7.91
N PHE A 115 -2.04 -20.24 9.23
CA PHE A 115 -0.80 -20.39 9.97
C PHE A 115 -0.72 -21.78 10.62
N THR A 116 0.49 -22.23 10.97
CA THR A 116 0.72 -23.54 11.60
C THR A 116 -0.02 -23.70 12.91
N ASN A 117 -0.16 -22.62 13.70
CA ASN A 117 -0.78 -22.62 15.01
C ASN A 117 -2.16 -21.96 15.03
N THR A 118 -2.82 -21.85 13.89
CA THR A 118 -4.21 -21.39 13.86
C THR A 118 -5.07 -22.36 14.66
N ALA A 119 -5.86 -21.85 15.62
CA ALA A 119 -6.70 -22.67 16.46
C ALA A 119 -7.66 -23.54 15.62
N ALA A 120 -7.95 -24.75 16.09
CA ALA A 120 -8.74 -25.73 15.34
C ALA A 120 -10.14 -25.25 14.92
N ASN A 121 -10.69 -24.25 15.61
CA ASN A 121 -11.97 -23.62 15.30
C ASN A 121 -11.87 -22.44 14.33
N ARG A 122 -10.65 -22.06 13.90
CA ARG A 122 -10.40 -21.02 12.90
C ARG A 122 -9.53 -21.59 11.79
N ALA A 123 -10.10 -21.71 10.60
CA ALA A 123 -9.36 -22.22 9.44
C ALA A 123 -8.30 -21.25 8.93
N SER A 124 -8.50 -19.95 9.14
CA SER A 124 -7.61 -18.88 8.64
C SER A 124 -7.79 -17.59 9.43
N MET A 125 -6.86 -16.67 9.23
CA MET A 125 -6.87 -15.31 9.73
C MET A 125 -6.90 -14.31 8.56
N ARG A 126 -7.36 -13.10 8.80
CA ARG A 126 -7.32 -12.01 7.82
C ARG A 126 -6.16 -11.08 8.12
N GLU A 127 -5.27 -10.92 7.14
CA GLU A 127 -4.21 -9.93 7.16
C GLU A 127 -4.61 -8.76 6.26
N LEU A 128 -4.61 -7.55 6.80
CA LEU A 128 -4.91 -6.33 6.07
C LEU A 128 -3.67 -5.45 6.05
N VAL A 129 -3.20 -5.12 4.84
CA VAL A 129 -2.10 -4.19 4.62
C VAL A 129 -2.63 -2.92 4.02
N SER A 130 -2.33 -1.78 4.63
CA SER A 130 -2.78 -0.47 4.16
C SER A 130 -1.61 0.36 3.65
N PHE A 131 -1.89 1.14 2.60
CA PHE A 131 -0.99 2.10 2.00
C PHE A 131 -1.64 3.48 1.97
N HIS A 132 -0.83 4.51 2.11
CA HIS A 132 -1.22 5.91 1.99
C HIS A 132 -0.50 6.54 0.81
N MET A 133 -1.22 7.30 -0.01
CA MET A 133 -0.64 8.16 -1.04
C MET A 133 -0.11 9.43 -0.38
N ASP A 134 1.20 9.53 -0.30
CA ASP A 134 1.86 10.71 0.27
C ASP A 134 1.84 11.89 -0.69
N ARG A 135 2.17 13.09 -0.19
CA ARG A 135 2.16 14.32 -0.99
C ARG A 135 3.11 14.30 -2.18
N ASP A 136 4.14 13.47 -2.15
CA ASP A 136 5.06 13.27 -3.26
C ASP A 136 4.55 12.30 -4.34
N GLY A 137 3.31 11.82 -4.19
CA GLY A 137 2.68 10.89 -5.13
C GLY A 137 3.16 9.45 -4.99
N ILE A 138 3.83 9.10 -3.90
CA ILE A 138 4.34 7.76 -3.65
C ILE A 138 3.45 7.06 -2.63
N TRP A 139 3.03 5.83 -2.96
CA TRP A 139 2.34 4.94 -2.03
C TRP A 139 3.32 4.36 -1.03
N ARG A 140 3.05 4.56 0.26
CA ARG A 140 3.84 3.99 1.34
C ARG A 140 2.99 3.20 2.31
N PHE A 141 3.58 2.20 2.91
CA PHE A 141 2.94 1.42 3.97
C PHE A 141 2.39 2.32 5.07
N SER A 142 1.15 2.09 5.49
CA SER A 142 0.49 2.88 6.53
C SER A 142 -0.12 2.05 7.65
N GLY A 143 -0.24 0.75 7.52
CA GLY A 143 -0.77 -0.08 8.59
C GLY A 143 -0.84 -1.57 8.25
N TYR A 144 -0.79 -2.39 9.30
CA TYR A 144 -0.99 -3.83 9.26
C TYR A 144 -1.98 -4.24 10.36
N VAL A 145 -2.99 -4.97 9.98
CA VAL A 145 -4.01 -5.50 10.89
C VAL A 145 -4.15 -7.00 10.69
N LEU A 146 -4.25 -7.72 11.80
CA LEU A 146 -4.52 -9.16 11.83
C LEU A 146 -5.81 -9.40 12.63
N ARG A 147 -6.77 -10.12 12.05
CA ARG A 147 -8.07 -10.38 12.66
C ARG A 147 -8.68 -11.74 12.27
#